data_a1b4a0a5d258d34d995decc111f7aa31
#
_entry.id   a1b4a0a5d258d34d995decc111f7aa31
#
_cell.length_a   1.000
_cell.length_b   1.000
_cell.length_c   1.000
_cell.angle_alpha   90.00
_cell.angle_beta   90.00
_cell.angle_gamma   90.00
#
_symmetry.space_group_name_H-M   'P 1'
#
loop_
_entity.id
_entity.type
_entity.pdbx_description
1 polymer ?
#
loop_
_entity_poly.entity_id
_entity_poly.type
_entity_poly.pdbx_seq_one_letter_code
_entity_poly.pdbx_strand_id
1 'polypeptide(L)'
;MRRREFIAFATSAIFASPRVFAQQSGKIWRVGFVAHRYEKFYDPLFAGLRELGYVEGQNLVVERRYAEGHAEHFKDIAQELVKLNVDAIIVVTTPAAMAARNETKTIPIIHPAAIDPVGTGLIASLAHPGGNVTGLAVLNAETSAKRVELMREVLPGISKGVVLWNSANPANSLAFRETESAGLKLGVKLLSQEVRSPKEFEAAFAAISSQHPDILIVVQDALTLEYRKEIIDFTLRNKLPSMFVGKEWVEEGGLMSYGDRLPERYRRAADLVDKVLRGAKPADIPVEQPTTFELAVNLRTARSMGLALSPAFLARADLVIE
;
A
#
# COMPACT_ATOMS: atom_id res chain seq x y z
N MET A 1 -10.09 -87.72 -42.86
CA MET A 1 -10.01 -87.68 -41.38
C MET A 1 -8.82 -86.85 -40.98
N ARG A 2 -9.06 -85.97 -40.01
CA ARG A 2 -8.14 -85.11 -39.19
C ARG A 2 -7.73 -83.75 -39.77
N ARG A 3 -8.43 -82.77 -39.22
CA ARG A 3 -8.15 -81.33 -39.22
C ARG A 3 -6.82 -81.06 -38.57
N ARG A 4 -6.08 -80.12 -39.09
CA ARG A 4 -4.99 -79.42 -38.40
C ARG A 4 -5.27 -77.91 -38.43
N GLU A 5 -5.51 -77.38 -37.23
CA GLU A 5 -5.76 -75.97 -36.98
C GLU A 5 -4.44 -75.24 -37.10
N PHE A 6 -4.42 -74.15 -37.89
CA PHE A 6 -3.36 -73.21 -37.93
C PHE A 6 -3.76 -72.04 -37.02
N ILE A 7 -3.10 -71.95 -35.91
CA ILE A 7 -3.20 -70.74 -35.02
C ILE A 7 -2.28 -69.64 -35.57
N ALA A 8 -2.88 -68.61 -36.12
CA ALA A 8 -2.17 -67.37 -36.48
C ALA A 8 -2.03 -66.48 -35.27
N PHE A 9 -0.81 -66.26 -34.78
CA PHE A 9 -0.45 -65.25 -33.79
C PHE A 9 -0.47 -63.85 -34.45
N ALA A 10 -1.50 -63.06 -34.18
CA ALA A 10 -1.51 -61.62 -34.52
C ALA A 10 -0.81 -60.85 -33.43
N THR A 11 0.42 -60.46 -33.66
CA THR A 11 1.17 -59.51 -32.84
C THR A 11 0.62 -58.08 -33.08
N SER A 12 -0.24 -57.64 -32.17
CA SER A 12 -0.69 -56.23 -32.13
C SER A 12 0.44 -55.34 -31.66
N ALA A 13 1.10 -54.66 -32.58
CA ALA A 13 2.01 -53.56 -32.26
C ALA A 13 1.20 -52.34 -31.76
N ILE A 14 1.23 -52.12 -30.46
CA ILE A 14 0.67 -50.88 -29.85
C ILE A 14 1.61 -49.72 -30.21
N PHE A 15 1.25 -48.98 -31.23
CA PHE A 15 1.86 -47.66 -31.48
C PHE A 15 1.44 -46.69 -30.35
N ALA A 16 2.27 -46.56 -29.33
CA ALA A 16 2.17 -45.48 -28.37
C ALA A 16 2.49 -44.17 -29.12
N SER A 17 1.46 -43.50 -29.59
CA SER A 17 1.60 -42.13 -30.10
C SER A 17 2.16 -41.24 -28.96
N PRO A 18 3.28 -40.55 -29.15
CA PRO A 18 3.71 -39.57 -28.17
C PRO A 18 2.61 -38.52 -28.08
N ARG A 19 1.95 -38.42 -26.92
CA ARG A 19 1.12 -37.27 -26.59
C ARG A 19 2.05 -36.08 -26.61
N VAL A 20 2.14 -35.39 -27.73
CA VAL A 20 2.66 -34.03 -27.81
C VAL A 20 1.69 -33.22 -26.93
N PHE A 21 2.13 -32.94 -25.71
CA PHE A 21 1.53 -31.85 -24.95
C PHE A 21 1.77 -30.59 -25.79
N ALA A 22 0.81 -30.28 -26.65
CA ALA A 22 0.75 -28.95 -27.23
C ALA A 22 0.66 -28.01 -26.04
N GLN A 23 1.78 -27.38 -25.72
CA GLN A 23 1.87 -26.26 -24.81
C GLN A 23 0.94 -25.22 -25.44
N GLN A 24 -0.33 -25.18 -24.98
CA GLN A 24 -1.20 -24.06 -25.30
C GLN A 24 -0.35 -22.83 -24.94
N SER A 25 0.05 -22.06 -25.95
CA SER A 25 0.67 -20.77 -25.75
C SER A 25 -0.38 -19.92 -25.05
N GLY A 26 -0.43 -20.03 -23.73
CA GLY A 26 -1.31 -19.27 -22.87
C GLY A 26 -1.02 -17.78 -23.12
N LYS A 27 -2.05 -16.96 -23.02
CA LYS A 27 -1.89 -15.49 -23.10
C LYS A 27 -0.78 -15.06 -22.14
N ILE A 28 0.18 -14.29 -22.64
CA ILE A 28 1.16 -13.61 -21.82
C ILE A 28 0.51 -12.29 -21.37
N TRP A 29 0.26 -12.17 -20.08
CA TRP A 29 -0.29 -10.97 -19.48
C TRP A 29 0.81 -9.92 -19.30
N ARG A 30 0.48 -8.66 -19.53
CA ARG A 30 1.37 -7.53 -19.29
C ARG A 30 0.73 -6.59 -18.29
N VAL A 31 1.36 -6.38 -17.14
CA VAL A 31 0.84 -5.54 -16.05
C VAL A 31 1.83 -4.43 -15.75
N GLY A 32 1.36 -3.18 -15.77
CA GLY A 32 2.13 -2.04 -15.28
C GLY A 32 2.10 -1.99 -13.75
N PHE A 33 3.24 -1.72 -13.13
CA PHE A 33 3.33 -1.43 -11.69
C PHE A 33 4.01 -0.08 -11.49
N VAL A 34 3.30 0.87 -10.86
CA VAL A 34 3.74 2.26 -10.73
C VAL A 34 3.84 2.65 -9.27
N ALA A 35 5.04 3.04 -8.84
CA ALA A 35 5.33 3.49 -7.49
C ALA A 35 6.34 4.64 -7.50
N HIS A 36 6.63 5.27 -6.36
CA HIS A 36 7.75 6.22 -6.26
C HIS A 36 9.10 5.51 -6.30
N ARG A 37 9.23 4.43 -5.54
CA ARG A 37 10.40 3.55 -5.49
C ARG A 37 9.96 2.15 -5.08
N TYR A 38 10.88 1.19 -5.08
CA TYR A 38 10.64 -0.13 -4.52
C TYR A 38 10.53 -0.08 -2.99
N GLU A 39 9.54 -0.80 -2.45
CA GLU A 39 9.40 -1.09 -1.03
C GLU A 39 9.10 -2.57 -0.82
N LYS A 40 9.73 -3.19 0.18
CA LYS A 40 9.61 -4.63 0.43
C LYS A 40 8.16 -5.09 0.69
N PHE A 41 7.33 -4.22 1.23
CA PHE A 41 5.92 -4.54 1.47
C PHE A 41 5.06 -4.62 0.18
N TYR A 42 5.64 -4.40 -1.02
CA TYR A 42 4.99 -4.73 -2.29
C TYR A 42 5.17 -6.20 -2.70
N ASP A 43 6.18 -6.90 -2.17
CA ASP A 43 6.50 -8.29 -2.56
C ASP A 43 5.32 -9.27 -2.39
N PRO A 44 4.46 -9.16 -1.36
CA PRO A 44 3.27 -9.99 -1.22
C PRO A 44 2.29 -9.90 -2.40
N LEU A 45 2.22 -8.77 -3.12
CA LEU A 45 1.45 -8.66 -4.36
C LEU A 45 1.96 -9.64 -5.42
N PHE A 46 3.28 -9.61 -5.68
CA PHE A 46 3.89 -10.47 -6.70
C PHE A 46 3.91 -11.94 -6.28
N ALA A 47 4.09 -12.22 -4.99
CA ALA A 47 3.93 -13.56 -4.43
C ALA A 47 2.49 -14.07 -4.65
N GLY A 48 1.49 -13.24 -4.36
CA GLY A 48 0.09 -13.56 -4.58
C GLY A 48 -0.25 -13.81 -6.05
N LEU A 49 0.27 -13.01 -6.96
CA LEU A 49 0.10 -13.25 -8.39
C LEU A 49 0.70 -14.61 -8.81
N ARG A 50 1.87 -14.97 -8.28
CA ARG A 50 2.50 -16.28 -8.53
C ARG A 50 1.64 -17.45 -8.01
N GLU A 51 1.08 -17.32 -6.80
CA GLU A 51 0.17 -18.33 -6.23
C GLU A 51 -1.11 -18.51 -7.06
N LEU A 52 -1.57 -17.43 -7.71
CA LEU A 52 -2.72 -17.45 -8.64
C LEU A 52 -2.35 -17.95 -10.04
N GLY A 53 -1.09 -18.33 -10.27
CA GLY A 53 -0.61 -18.89 -11.53
C GLY A 53 -0.04 -17.87 -12.51
N TYR A 54 0.13 -16.61 -12.11
CA TYR A 54 0.79 -15.57 -12.91
C TYR A 54 2.29 -15.55 -12.59
N VAL A 55 3.11 -16.18 -13.43
CA VAL A 55 4.54 -16.37 -13.21
C VAL A 55 5.32 -15.45 -14.13
N GLU A 56 6.05 -14.50 -13.54
CA GLU A 56 6.89 -13.57 -14.29
C GLU A 56 7.97 -14.32 -15.09
N GLY A 57 8.15 -13.94 -16.36
CA GLY A 57 9.01 -14.62 -17.31
C GLY A 57 8.40 -15.85 -17.98
N GLN A 58 7.19 -16.30 -17.60
CA GLN A 58 6.48 -17.38 -18.25
C GLN A 58 5.20 -16.89 -18.92
N ASN A 59 4.21 -16.44 -18.14
CA ASN A 59 2.92 -15.99 -18.62
C ASN A 59 2.55 -14.58 -18.09
N LEU A 60 3.48 -13.91 -17.38
CA LEU A 60 3.34 -12.56 -16.87
C LEU A 60 4.59 -11.74 -17.19
N VAL A 61 4.37 -10.53 -17.68
CA VAL A 61 5.38 -9.45 -17.78
C VAL A 61 4.95 -8.34 -16.85
N VAL A 62 5.81 -7.94 -15.91
CA VAL A 62 5.56 -6.80 -15.03
C VAL A 62 6.43 -5.62 -15.44
N GLU A 63 5.79 -4.60 -15.99
CA GLU A 63 6.41 -3.33 -16.36
C GLU A 63 6.49 -2.42 -15.13
N ARG A 64 7.58 -2.56 -14.36
CA ARG A 64 7.81 -1.73 -13.17
C ARG A 64 8.31 -0.36 -13.57
N ARG A 65 7.66 0.68 -13.06
CA ARG A 65 8.08 2.07 -13.24
C ARG A 65 8.08 2.79 -11.91
N TYR A 66 9.15 3.48 -11.64
CA TYR A 66 9.37 4.23 -10.42
C TYR A 66 9.55 5.71 -10.75
N ALA A 67 8.84 6.57 -10.03
CA ALA A 67 8.91 8.02 -10.23
C ALA A 67 10.11 8.67 -9.50
N GLU A 68 10.87 7.90 -8.70
CA GLU A 68 12.09 8.32 -8.00
C GLU A 68 11.92 9.62 -7.20
N GLY A 69 10.78 9.73 -6.48
CA GLY A 69 10.44 10.94 -5.72
C GLY A 69 9.80 12.08 -6.52
N HIS A 70 9.72 11.96 -7.84
CA HIS A 70 9.23 12.97 -8.77
C HIS A 70 7.80 12.68 -9.22
N ALA A 71 6.80 13.22 -8.53
CA ALA A 71 5.39 12.97 -8.84
C ALA A 71 4.98 13.43 -10.26
N GLU A 72 5.68 14.41 -10.83
CA GLU A 72 5.52 14.89 -12.20
C GLU A 72 5.78 13.80 -13.25
N HIS A 73 6.61 12.81 -12.96
CA HIS A 73 6.90 11.69 -13.86
C HIS A 73 5.73 10.72 -14.04
N PHE A 74 4.73 10.72 -13.14
CA PHE A 74 3.60 9.78 -13.25
C PHE A 74 2.82 9.92 -14.54
N LYS A 75 2.72 11.14 -15.11
CA LYS A 75 2.04 11.36 -16.39
C LYS A 75 2.76 10.63 -17.53
N ASP A 76 4.08 10.81 -17.63
CA ASP A 76 4.89 10.20 -18.70
C ASP A 76 4.92 8.67 -18.55
N ILE A 77 5.02 8.18 -17.31
CA ILE A 77 4.93 6.76 -16.99
C ILE A 77 3.57 6.19 -17.42
N ALA A 78 2.46 6.88 -17.12
CA ALA A 78 1.15 6.44 -17.51
C ALA A 78 0.99 6.38 -19.05
N GLN A 79 1.49 7.38 -19.77
CA GLN A 79 1.50 7.41 -21.24
C GLN A 79 2.32 6.26 -21.84
N GLU A 80 3.46 5.95 -21.25
CA GLU A 80 4.28 4.82 -21.68
C GLU A 80 3.51 3.49 -21.52
N LEU A 81 2.93 3.24 -20.34
CA LEU A 81 2.17 2.01 -20.09
C LEU A 81 0.96 1.88 -21.01
N VAL A 82 0.27 2.98 -21.31
CA VAL A 82 -0.82 3.00 -22.28
C VAL A 82 -0.32 2.61 -23.68
N LYS A 83 0.83 3.14 -24.13
CA LYS A 83 1.44 2.78 -25.42
C LYS A 83 1.87 1.31 -25.48
N LEU A 84 2.29 0.74 -24.34
CA LEU A 84 2.63 -0.68 -24.22
C LEU A 84 1.41 -1.61 -24.22
N ASN A 85 0.18 -1.05 -24.25
CA ASN A 85 -1.08 -1.80 -24.21
C ASN A 85 -1.10 -2.83 -23.08
N VAL A 86 -0.76 -2.41 -21.86
CA VAL A 86 -0.79 -3.30 -20.69
C VAL A 86 -2.23 -3.74 -20.39
N ASP A 87 -2.39 -4.97 -19.87
CA ASP A 87 -3.71 -5.53 -19.54
C ASP A 87 -4.30 -4.92 -18.25
N ALA A 88 -3.45 -4.40 -17.36
CA ALA A 88 -3.85 -3.67 -16.16
C ALA A 88 -2.70 -2.78 -15.66
N ILE A 89 -3.03 -1.74 -14.92
CA ILE A 89 -2.05 -0.86 -14.24
C ILE A 89 -2.30 -0.91 -12.73
N ILE A 90 -1.29 -1.27 -11.97
CA ILE A 90 -1.30 -1.22 -10.51
C ILE A 90 -0.58 0.07 -10.10
N VAL A 91 -1.24 0.90 -9.30
CA VAL A 91 -0.71 2.20 -8.86
C VAL A 91 -0.77 2.28 -7.34
N VAL A 92 0.33 2.66 -6.69
CA VAL A 92 0.40 2.63 -5.22
C VAL A 92 0.18 3.98 -4.55
N THR A 93 -0.06 5.04 -5.35
CA THR A 93 -0.32 6.40 -4.82
C THR A 93 -1.48 7.05 -5.56
N THR A 94 -2.19 7.98 -4.88
CA THR A 94 -3.28 8.73 -5.49
C THR A 94 -2.84 9.58 -6.68
N PRO A 95 -1.69 10.30 -6.67
CA PRO A 95 -1.21 11.01 -7.85
C PRO A 95 -0.97 10.10 -9.06
N ALA A 96 -0.39 8.90 -8.85
CA ALA A 96 -0.20 7.92 -9.92
C ALA A 96 -1.54 7.40 -10.47
N ALA A 97 -2.53 7.16 -9.59
CA ALA A 97 -3.88 6.74 -9.98
C ALA A 97 -4.58 7.81 -10.82
N MET A 98 -4.48 9.07 -10.41
CA MET A 98 -5.04 10.21 -11.16
C MET A 98 -4.37 10.36 -12.52
N ALA A 99 -3.05 10.27 -12.59
CA ALA A 99 -2.30 10.33 -13.83
C ALA A 99 -2.72 9.21 -14.79
N ALA A 100 -2.73 7.95 -14.32
CA ALA A 100 -3.14 6.79 -15.13
C ALA A 100 -4.60 6.94 -15.61
N ARG A 101 -5.55 7.34 -14.76
CA ARG A 101 -6.95 7.55 -15.11
C ARG A 101 -7.15 8.66 -16.14
N ASN A 102 -6.30 9.66 -16.15
CA ASN A 102 -6.37 10.74 -17.14
C ASN A 102 -5.91 10.26 -18.52
N GLU A 103 -4.91 9.39 -18.59
CA GLU A 103 -4.33 8.90 -19.86
C GLU A 103 -5.11 7.71 -20.46
N THR A 104 -5.90 6.98 -19.67
CA THR A 104 -6.74 5.88 -20.18
C THR A 104 -8.10 5.81 -19.50
N LYS A 105 -9.13 5.41 -20.26
CA LYS A 105 -10.48 5.11 -19.75
C LYS A 105 -10.82 3.62 -19.88
N THR A 106 -9.95 2.85 -20.54
CA THR A 106 -10.21 1.44 -20.87
C THR A 106 -9.29 0.47 -20.16
N ILE A 107 -8.01 0.82 -19.97
CA ILE A 107 -7.10 -0.05 -19.22
C ILE A 107 -7.52 -0.03 -17.74
N PRO A 108 -7.76 -1.20 -17.13
CA PRO A 108 -8.07 -1.31 -15.73
C PRO A 108 -6.95 -0.77 -14.83
N ILE A 109 -7.33 -0.05 -13.78
CA ILE A 109 -6.39 0.50 -12.79
C ILE A 109 -6.75 -0.05 -11.43
N ILE A 110 -5.78 -0.69 -10.77
CA ILE A 110 -5.92 -1.23 -9.41
C ILE A 110 -5.09 -0.36 -8.46
N HIS A 111 -5.74 0.23 -7.45
CA HIS A 111 -5.08 1.05 -6.42
C HIS A 111 -5.14 0.34 -5.06
N PRO A 112 -4.05 -0.32 -4.61
CA PRO A 112 -4.03 -1.10 -3.36
C PRO A 112 -4.15 -0.28 -2.08
N ALA A 113 -3.99 1.06 -2.12
CA ALA A 113 -3.90 1.89 -0.92
C ALA A 113 -4.56 3.27 -1.11
N ALA A 114 -5.80 3.29 -1.59
CA ALA A 114 -6.52 4.51 -1.91
C ALA A 114 -7.02 5.21 -0.63
N ILE A 115 -6.49 6.40 -0.33
CA ILE A 115 -7.01 7.28 0.71
C ILE A 115 -8.19 8.04 0.12
N ASP A 116 -9.36 7.88 0.74
CA ASP A 116 -10.62 8.51 0.32
C ASP A 116 -10.80 8.59 -1.21
N PRO A 117 -10.94 7.44 -1.89
CA PRO A 117 -11.00 7.43 -3.36
C PRO A 117 -12.28 8.10 -3.92
N VAL A 118 -13.32 8.25 -3.10
CA VAL A 118 -14.54 8.98 -3.44
C VAL A 118 -14.30 10.49 -3.31
N GLY A 119 -13.79 10.96 -2.18
CA GLY A 119 -13.48 12.36 -1.94
C GLY A 119 -12.41 12.93 -2.88
N THR A 120 -11.46 12.10 -3.33
CA THR A 120 -10.49 12.47 -4.38
C THR A 120 -11.07 12.41 -5.80
N GLY A 121 -12.31 11.92 -5.95
CA GLY A 121 -12.97 11.78 -7.25
C GLY A 121 -12.39 10.67 -8.12
N LEU A 122 -11.60 9.74 -7.58
CA LEU A 122 -11.07 8.58 -8.33
C LEU A 122 -12.17 7.61 -8.73
N ILE A 123 -13.18 7.43 -7.87
CA ILE A 123 -14.32 6.52 -8.07
C ILE A 123 -15.62 7.21 -7.65
N ALA A 124 -16.75 6.70 -8.15
CA ALA A 124 -18.06 7.25 -7.82
C ALA A 124 -18.53 6.86 -6.41
N SER A 125 -18.35 5.60 -6.01
CA SER A 125 -18.61 5.09 -4.66
C SER A 125 -17.78 3.84 -4.40
N LEU A 126 -17.65 3.42 -3.14
CA LEU A 126 -16.93 2.18 -2.79
C LEU A 126 -17.65 0.94 -3.33
N ALA A 127 -18.98 0.90 -3.27
CA ALA A 127 -19.77 -0.24 -3.75
C ALA A 127 -19.81 -0.33 -5.29
N HIS A 128 -19.82 0.81 -5.98
CA HIS A 128 -19.87 0.92 -7.44
C HIS A 128 -18.88 1.97 -7.91
N PRO A 129 -17.60 1.58 -8.19
CA PRO A 129 -16.57 2.52 -8.64
C PRO A 129 -16.93 3.29 -9.91
N GLY A 130 -17.63 2.65 -10.85
CA GLY A 130 -18.27 3.30 -12.00
C GLY A 130 -17.33 3.71 -13.14
N GLY A 131 -16.03 3.42 -13.03
CA GLY A 131 -15.01 3.74 -14.03
C GLY A 131 -14.03 2.59 -14.26
N ASN A 132 -12.81 2.92 -14.69
CA ASN A 132 -11.75 1.94 -14.88
C ASN A 132 -10.82 1.77 -13.65
N VAL A 133 -11.19 2.36 -12.50
CA VAL A 133 -10.41 2.29 -11.25
C VAL A 133 -11.16 1.46 -10.23
N THR A 134 -10.46 0.52 -9.58
CA THR A 134 -10.89 -0.21 -8.38
C THR A 134 -9.70 -0.39 -7.44
N GLY A 135 -9.88 -1.05 -6.30
CA GLY A 135 -8.77 -1.31 -5.38
C GLY A 135 -9.18 -1.55 -3.95
N LEU A 136 -8.31 -1.12 -3.05
CA LEU A 136 -8.48 -1.22 -1.60
C LEU A 136 -8.37 0.19 -1.00
N ALA A 137 -9.38 0.60 -0.22
CA ALA A 137 -9.37 1.87 0.48
C ALA A 137 -8.67 1.77 1.83
N VAL A 138 -8.19 2.91 2.32
CA VAL A 138 -7.65 3.07 3.68
C VAL A 138 -8.75 3.70 4.55
N LEU A 139 -9.01 3.14 5.73
CA LEU A 139 -9.92 3.72 6.74
C LEU A 139 -9.19 4.81 7.53
N ASN A 140 -9.00 5.96 6.91
CA ASN A 140 -8.15 6.99 7.50
C ASN A 140 -8.82 7.71 8.68
N ALA A 141 -10.12 7.99 8.63
CA ALA A 141 -10.82 8.70 9.70
C ALA A 141 -10.79 7.93 11.03
N GLU A 142 -11.18 6.64 11.00
CA GLU A 142 -11.20 5.78 12.17
C GLU A 142 -9.79 5.53 12.72
N THR A 143 -8.82 5.27 11.83
CA THR A 143 -7.44 5.03 12.26
C THR A 143 -6.77 6.29 12.78
N SER A 144 -7.10 7.48 12.25
CA SER A 144 -6.60 8.76 12.76
C SER A 144 -7.08 9.03 14.18
N ALA A 145 -8.38 8.81 14.46
CA ALA A 145 -8.91 8.92 15.82
C ALA A 145 -8.18 7.96 16.77
N LYS A 146 -8.00 6.71 16.36
CA LYS A 146 -7.33 5.70 17.17
C LYS A 146 -5.86 6.03 17.43
N ARG A 147 -5.14 6.60 16.46
CA ARG A 147 -3.74 7.07 16.65
C ARG A 147 -3.66 8.14 17.73
N VAL A 148 -4.56 9.12 17.72
CA VAL A 148 -4.60 10.17 18.75
C VAL A 148 -4.98 9.58 20.12
N GLU A 149 -5.94 8.66 20.21
CA GLU A 149 -6.29 7.97 21.45
C GLU A 149 -5.10 7.21 22.04
N LEU A 150 -4.39 6.42 21.22
CA LEU A 150 -3.22 5.66 21.64
C LEU A 150 -2.10 6.58 22.15
N MET A 151 -1.87 7.73 21.49
CA MET A 151 -0.89 8.71 21.94
C MET A 151 -1.30 9.31 23.30
N ARG A 152 -2.59 9.63 23.51
CA ARG A 152 -3.09 10.13 24.80
C ARG A 152 -2.99 9.11 25.93
N GLU A 153 -3.14 7.83 25.61
CA GLU A 153 -2.98 6.77 26.60
C GLU A 153 -1.54 6.65 27.10
N VAL A 154 -0.58 6.77 26.18
CA VAL A 154 0.86 6.77 26.51
C VAL A 154 1.31 8.08 27.15
N LEU A 155 0.70 9.18 26.79
CA LEU A 155 1.02 10.54 27.24
C LEU A 155 -0.28 11.25 27.65
N PRO A 156 -0.83 11.02 28.86
CA PRO A 156 -2.13 11.57 29.25
C PRO A 156 -2.20 13.11 29.27
N GLY A 157 -1.05 13.79 29.35
CA GLY A 157 -0.98 15.24 29.39
C GLY A 157 -0.86 15.94 28.03
N ILE A 158 -0.92 15.22 26.91
CA ILE A 158 -0.79 15.87 25.59
C ILE A 158 -1.95 16.83 25.34
N SER A 159 -1.58 18.01 24.86
CA SER A 159 -2.53 19.08 24.50
C SER A 159 -2.28 19.63 23.09
N LYS A 160 -1.06 19.44 22.58
CA LYS A 160 -0.60 19.99 21.32
C LYS A 160 0.26 19.01 20.55
N GLY A 161 -0.03 18.85 19.29
CA GLY A 161 0.76 18.02 18.38
C GLY A 161 0.95 18.67 17.03
N VAL A 162 1.82 18.08 16.22
CA VAL A 162 2.02 18.46 14.82
C VAL A 162 1.71 17.26 13.93
N VAL A 163 1.06 17.50 12.80
CA VAL A 163 0.85 16.53 11.74
C VAL A 163 1.75 16.89 10.57
N LEU A 164 2.73 16.05 10.28
CA LEU A 164 3.61 16.17 9.11
C LEU A 164 2.99 15.43 7.92
N TRP A 165 2.80 16.11 6.79
CA TRP A 165 2.13 15.55 5.64
C TRP A 165 2.55 16.20 4.31
N ASN A 166 2.41 15.45 3.20
CA ASN A 166 2.71 15.94 1.87
C ASN A 166 1.49 16.64 1.26
N SER A 167 1.55 17.97 1.12
CA SER A 167 0.45 18.77 0.56
C SER A 167 0.38 18.76 -0.97
N ALA A 168 1.37 18.19 -1.66
CA ALA A 168 1.30 17.94 -3.10
C ALA A 168 0.38 16.74 -3.45
N ASN A 169 0.09 15.85 -2.47
CA ASN A 169 -0.86 14.76 -2.65
C ASN A 169 -2.25 15.18 -2.14
N PRO A 170 -3.28 15.29 -3.01
CA PRO A 170 -4.61 15.74 -2.61
C PRO A 170 -5.28 14.83 -1.57
N ALA A 171 -4.98 13.53 -1.58
CA ALA A 171 -5.50 12.59 -0.58
C ALA A 171 -4.99 12.90 0.84
N ASN A 172 -3.78 13.43 0.97
CA ASN A 172 -3.19 13.75 2.26
C ASN A 172 -3.83 14.99 2.91
N SER A 173 -4.38 15.92 2.14
CA SER A 173 -5.14 17.03 2.68
C SER A 173 -6.45 16.55 3.35
N LEU A 174 -7.06 15.50 2.82
CA LEU A 174 -8.21 14.83 3.44
C LEU A 174 -7.77 14.12 4.72
N ALA A 175 -6.69 13.34 4.64
CA ALA A 175 -6.13 12.64 5.79
C ALA A 175 -5.72 13.60 6.93
N PHE A 176 -5.13 14.74 6.61
CA PHE A 176 -4.80 15.78 7.60
C PHE A 176 -6.07 16.30 8.30
N ARG A 177 -7.11 16.70 7.53
CA ARG A 177 -8.36 17.23 8.10
C ARG A 177 -9.05 16.22 9.03
N GLU A 178 -9.05 14.95 8.67
CA GLU A 178 -9.61 13.88 9.52
C GLU A 178 -8.80 13.72 10.81
N THR A 179 -7.47 13.77 10.72
CA THR A 179 -6.57 13.69 11.89
C THR A 179 -6.73 14.92 12.80
N GLU A 180 -6.81 16.13 12.24
CA GLU A 180 -7.08 17.37 12.96
C GLU A 180 -8.45 17.31 13.68
N SER A 181 -9.49 16.89 12.97
CA SER A 181 -10.85 16.72 13.56
C SER A 181 -10.84 15.71 14.70
N ALA A 182 -10.12 14.60 14.56
CA ALA A 182 -9.97 13.61 15.63
C ALA A 182 -9.22 14.21 16.84
N GLY A 183 -8.17 14.98 16.61
CA GLY A 183 -7.45 15.71 17.67
C GLY A 183 -8.37 16.64 18.44
N LEU A 184 -9.14 17.48 17.75
CA LEU A 184 -10.08 18.41 18.39
C LEU A 184 -11.11 17.70 19.26
N LYS A 185 -11.69 16.59 18.78
CA LYS A 185 -12.67 15.79 19.55
C LYS A 185 -12.06 15.19 20.82
N LEU A 186 -10.77 14.92 20.79
CA LEU A 186 -10.03 14.34 21.92
C LEU A 186 -9.29 15.40 22.77
N GLY A 187 -9.50 16.69 22.51
CA GLY A 187 -8.88 17.78 23.26
C GLY A 187 -7.40 17.99 22.98
N VAL A 188 -6.90 17.54 21.84
CA VAL A 188 -5.52 17.71 21.36
C VAL A 188 -5.51 18.64 20.17
N LYS A 189 -4.86 19.79 20.29
CA LYS A 189 -4.68 20.73 19.17
C LYS A 189 -3.59 20.21 18.24
N LEU A 190 -3.95 19.81 17.03
CA LEU A 190 -3.01 19.35 16.00
C LEU A 190 -2.74 20.48 15.00
N LEU A 191 -1.48 20.81 14.81
CA LEU A 191 -1.00 21.84 13.89
C LEU A 191 -0.51 21.20 12.60
N SER A 192 -0.77 21.86 11.47
CA SER A 192 -0.29 21.40 10.16
C SER A 192 1.19 21.72 9.98
N GLN A 193 1.96 20.74 9.50
CA GLN A 193 3.28 20.96 8.93
C GLN A 193 3.32 20.31 7.55
N GLU A 194 3.29 21.13 6.53
CA GLU A 194 3.32 20.70 5.14
C GLU A 194 4.75 20.51 4.64
N VAL A 195 4.92 19.52 3.77
CA VAL A 195 6.08 19.33 2.90
C VAL A 195 5.58 18.96 1.51
N ARG A 196 6.28 19.38 0.45
CA ARG A 196 5.91 19.10 -0.96
C ARG A 196 7.05 18.45 -1.72
N SER A 197 8.26 18.61 -1.20
CA SER A 197 9.48 18.14 -1.83
C SER A 197 10.55 17.81 -0.79
N PRO A 198 11.57 17.04 -1.18
CA PRO A 198 12.74 16.74 -0.35
C PRO A 198 13.38 17.95 0.31
N LYS A 199 13.47 19.06 -0.40
CA LYS A 199 14.16 20.28 0.04
C LYS A 199 13.46 21.00 1.21
N GLU A 200 12.20 20.66 1.49
CA GLU A 200 11.41 21.33 2.52
C GLU A 200 11.53 20.66 3.90
N PHE A 201 12.10 19.46 4.00
CA PHE A 201 12.17 18.74 5.28
C PHE A 201 13.00 19.45 6.33
N GLU A 202 14.14 20.04 5.97
CA GLU A 202 14.98 20.77 6.94
C GLU A 202 14.23 21.94 7.57
N ALA A 203 13.56 22.75 6.74
CA ALA A 203 12.74 23.86 7.21
C ALA A 203 11.53 23.37 8.02
N ALA A 204 10.90 22.25 7.61
CA ALA A 204 9.79 21.65 8.34
C ALA A 204 10.23 21.16 9.72
N PHE A 205 11.39 20.52 9.86
CA PHE A 205 11.92 20.08 11.14
C PHE A 205 12.24 21.26 12.07
N ALA A 206 12.81 22.34 11.53
CA ALA A 206 13.04 23.57 12.29
C ALA A 206 11.71 24.18 12.78
N ALA A 207 10.69 24.24 11.92
CA ALA A 207 9.37 24.74 12.26
C ALA A 207 8.68 23.86 13.32
N ILE A 208 8.75 22.53 13.21
CA ILE A 208 8.23 21.61 14.24
C ILE A 208 8.93 21.87 15.59
N SER A 209 10.26 21.95 15.59
CA SER A 209 11.02 22.19 16.81
C SER A 209 10.63 23.51 17.48
N SER A 210 10.45 24.59 16.73
CA SER A 210 10.06 25.90 17.26
C SER A 210 8.65 25.92 17.87
N GLN A 211 7.80 25.01 17.45
CA GLN A 211 6.44 24.87 17.97
C GLN A 211 6.38 24.14 19.32
N HIS A 212 7.44 23.44 19.73
CA HIS A 212 7.49 22.62 20.95
C HIS A 212 6.25 21.72 21.12
N PRO A 213 5.94 20.82 20.15
CA PRO A 213 4.80 19.94 20.25
C PRO A 213 5.06 18.80 21.24
N ASP A 214 3.99 18.29 21.85
CA ASP A 214 4.03 17.10 22.70
C ASP A 214 4.18 15.80 21.88
N ILE A 215 3.66 15.81 20.64
CA ILE A 215 3.66 14.65 19.73
C ILE A 215 3.83 15.06 18.27
N LEU A 216 4.35 14.14 17.47
CA LEU A 216 4.34 14.18 16.02
C LEU A 216 3.49 13.03 15.46
N ILE A 217 2.56 13.34 14.56
CA ILE A 217 1.83 12.34 13.75
C ILE A 217 2.29 12.51 12.30
N VAL A 218 2.64 11.42 11.65
CA VAL A 218 3.06 11.45 10.24
C VAL A 218 1.99 10.80 9.37
N VAL A 219 1.47 11.57 8.40
CA VAL A 219 0.60 11.00 7.35
C VAL A 219 1.50 10.30 6.35
N GLN A 220 1.29 9.00 6.18
CA GLN A 220 2.09 8.19 5.28
C GLN A 220 1.77 8.53 3.83
N ASP A 221 2.83 8.79 3.09
CA ASP A 221 2.83 9.11 1.68
C ASP A 221 4.19 8.67 1.10
N ALA A 222 4.30 8.63 -0.22
CA ALA A 222 5.55 8.24 -0.84
C ALA A 222 6.72 9.15 -0.45
N LEU A 223 6.49 10.47 -0.36
CA LEU A 223 7.52 11.42 0.05
C LEU A 223 7.94 11.24 1.51
N THR A 224 6.98 11.05 2.45
CA THR A 224 7.31 10.79 3.85
C THR A 224 7.97 9.42 4.05
N LEU A 225 7.60 8.41 3.26
CA LEU A 225 8.27 7.09 3.25
C LEU A 225 9.71 7.19 2.74
N GLU A 226 9.96 8.00 1.72
CA GLU A 226 11.31 8.24 1.20
C GLU A 226 12.23 8.86 2.25
N TYR A 227 11.68 9.80 3.04
CA TYR A 227 12.38 10.50 4.12
C TYR A 227 12.14 9.87 5.49
N ARG A 228 11.73 8.61 5.52
CA ARG A 228 11.39 7.88 6.76
C ARG A 228 12.53 7.90 7.77
N LYS A 229 13.74 7.65 7.32
CA LYS A 229 14.92 7.63 8.19
C LYS A 229 15.18 9.01 8.82
N GLU A 230 15.15 10.08 8.02
CA GLU A 230 15.39 11.44 8.50
C GLU A 230 14.31 11.91 9.48
N ILE A 231 13.03 11.52 9.23
CA ILE A 231 11.91 11.80 10.14
C ILE A 231 12.11 11.07 11.47
N ILE A 232 12.47 9.77 11.44
CA ILE A 232 12.74 9.00 12.65
C ILE A 232 13.94 9.58 13.41
N ASP A 233 15.05 9.87 12.74
CA ASP A 233 16.24 10.48 13.34
C ASP A 233 15.91 11.84 13.98
N PHE A 234 15.06 12.64 13.34
CA PHE A 234 14.57 13.89 13.90
C PHE A 234 13.77 13.68 15.20
N THR A 235 12.83 12.74 15.22
CA THR A 235 12.03 12.44 16.41
C THR A 235 12.89 11.92 17.57
N LEU A 236 13.87 11.07 17.27
CA LEU A 236 14.80 10.52 18.26
C LEU A 236 15.68 11.61 18.88
N ARG A 237 16.31 12.47 18.06
CA ARG A 237 17.18 13.56 18.53
C ARG A 237 16.43 14.56 19.42
N ASN A 238 15.16 14.83 19.11
CA ASN A 238 14.33 15.76 19.86
C ASN A 238 13.53 15.09 20.98
N LYS A 239 13.67 13.78 21.18
CA LYS A 239 12.84 12.98 22.09
C LYS A 239 11.35 13.26 21.91
N LEU A 240 10.92 13.45 20.66
CA LEU A 240 9.55 13.82 20.30
C LEU A 240 8.73 12.53 20.06
N PRO A 241 7.78 12.20 20.95
CA PRO A 241 6.93 11.05 20.79
C PRO A 241 6.19 11.10 19.46
N SER A 242 6.22 9.99 18.71
CA SER A 242 5.75 9.97 17.34
C SER A 242 4.86 8.77 17.02
N MET A 243 3.84 9.03 16.18
CA MET A 243 2.89 8.04 15.69
C MET A 243 2.94 7.96 14.17
N PHE A 244 3.10 6.74 13.69
CA PHE A 244 3.18 6.40 12.27
C PHE A 244 2.00 5.53 11.82
N VAL A 245 1.95 5.19 10.53
CA VAL A 245 0.87 4.36 9.97
C VAL A 245 1.24 2.88 10.00
N GLY A 246 2.43 2.51 9.54
CA GLY A 246 2.85 1.13 9.35
C GLY A 246 3.99 0.71 10.28
N LYS A 247 4.09 -0.59 10.55
CA LYS A 247 5.11 -1.17 11.43
C LYS A 247 6.54 -0.98 10.91
N GLU A 248 6.73 -0.82 9.61
CA GLU A 248 8.04 -0.59 8.99
C GLU A 248 8.74 0.66 9.55
N TRP A 249 7.97 1.67 9.98
CA TRP A 249 8.51 2.82 10.69
C TRP A 249 9.06 2.45 12.08
N VAL A 250 8.34 1.56 12.76
CA VAL A 250 8.70 1.11 14.11
C VAL A 250 9.89 0.17 14.08
N GLU A 251 9.96 -0.71 13.07
CA GLU A 251 11.09 -1.59 12.80
C GLU A 251 12.39 -0.81 12.54
N GLU A 252 12.30 0.39 11.94
CA GLU A 252 13.44 1.29 11.69
C GLU A 252 13.72 2.27 12.85
N GLY A 253 13.00 2.20 13.97
CA GLY A 253 13.27 2.99 15.16
C GLY A 253 12.20 4.01 15.55
N GLY A 254 11.11 4.13 14.81
CA GLY A 254 9.95 4.94 15.19
C GLY A 254 9.31 4.45 16.48
N LEU A 255 8.63 5.33 17.23
CA LEU A 255 8.07 4.99 18.53
C LEU A 255 6.90 4.02 18.44
N MET A 256 5.86 4.40 17.70
CA MET A 256 4.63 3.61 17.57
C MET A 256 4.01 3.77 16.18
N SER A 257 3.28 2.75 15.75
CA SER A 257 2.41 2.84 14.58
C SER A 257 1.07 2.16 14.84
N TYR A 258 0.04 2.67 14.15
CA TYR A 258 -1.27 2.02 14.11
C TYR A 258 -1.87 2.18 12.71
N GLY A 259 -2.14 1.07 12.08
CA GLY A 259 -2.72 1.02 10.73
C GLY A 259 -3.01 -0.39 10.28
N ASP A 260 -3.49 -0.55 9.07
CA ASP A 260 -3.71 -1.86 8.49
C ASP A 260 -2.39 -2.52 8.07
N ARG A 261 -2.42 -3.84 7.94
CA ARG A 261 -1.24 -4.65 7.59
C ARG A 261 -0.94 -4.53 6.11
N LEU A 262 0.05 -3.71 5.76
CA LEU A 262 0.45 -3.47 4.37
C LEU A 262 0.73 -4.76 3.57
N PRO A 263 1.46 -5.78 4.10
CA PRO A 263 1.67 -7.03 3.38
C PRO A 263 0.37 -7.76 3.01
N GLU A 264 -0.60 -7.81 3.93
CA GLU A 264 -1.91 -8.45 3.69
C GLU A 264 -2.70 -7.68 2.63
N ARG A 265 -2.67 -6.36 2.68
CA ARG A 265 -3.32 -5.48 1.69
C ARG A 265 -2.75 -5.72 0.29
N TYR A 266 -1.40 -5.73 0.15
CA TYR A 266 -0.77 -5.97 -1.15
C TYR A 266 -1.00 -7.40 -1.64
N ARG A 267 -1.03 -8.40 -0.74
CA ARG A 267 -1.43 -9.76 -1.11
C ARG A 267 -2.88 -9.80 -1.62
N ARG A 268 -3.81 -9.08 -0.95
CA ARG A 268 -5.20 -8.97 -1.38
C ARG A 268 -5.35 -8.28 -2.73
N ALA A 269 -4.50 -7.33 -3.05
CA ALA A 269 -4.50 -6.67 -4.36
C ALA A 269 -4.25 -7.65 -5.51
N ALA A 270 -3.49 -8.73 -5.30
CA ALA A 270 -3.29 -9.77 -6.31
C ALA A 270 -4.61 -10.44 -6.73
N ASP A 271 -5.54 -10.65 -5.77
CA ASP A 271 -6.86 -11.22 -6.09
C ASP A 271 -7.70 -10.26 -6.96
N LEU A 272 -7.55 -8.95 -6.77
CA LEU A 272 -8.22 -7.96 -7.61
C LEU A 272 -7.62 -7.92 -9.01
N VAL A 273 -6.30 -8.04 -9.12
CA VAL A 273 -5.62 -8.16 -10.42
C VAL A 273 -6.10 -9.41 -11.15
N ASP A 274 -6.18 -10.55 -10.48
CA ASP A 274 -6.69 -11.81 -11.07
C ASP A 274 -8.11 -11.64 -11.61
N LYS A 275 -9.04 -11.07 -10.82
CA LYS A 275 -10.41 -10.80 -11.28
C LYS A 275 -10.44 -9.96 -12.55
N VAL A 276 -9.62 -8.90 -12.59
CA VAL A 276 -9.55 -8.00 -13.74
C VAL A 276 -8.96 -8.70 -14.96
N LEU A 277 -7.86 -9.44 -14.80
CA LEU A 277 -7.22 -10.19 -15.90
C LEU A 277 -8.14 -11.28 -16.44
N ARG A 278 -9.05 -11.84 -15.63
CA ARG A 278 -10.11 -12.77 -16.06
C ARG A 278 -11.33 -12.08 -16.68
N GLY A 279 -11.30 -10.74 -16.82
CA GLY A 279 -12.32 -9.98 -17.54
C GLY A 279 -13.38 -9.30 -16.67
N ALA A 280 -13.24 -9.31 -15.34
CA ALA A 280 -14.11 -8.51 -14.49
C ALA A 280 -13.85 -7.01 -14.70
N LYS A 281 -14.91 -6.22 -14.81
CA LYS A 281 -14.80 -4.77 -15.03
C LYS A 281 -14.51 -4.06 -13.69
N PRO A 282 -13.52 -3.18 -13.62
CA PRO A 282 -13.26 -2.39 -12.41
C PRO A 282 -14.48 -1.64 -11.88
N ALA A 283 -15.35 -1.17 -12.79
CA ALA A 283 -16.60 -0.50 -12.44
C ALA A 283 -17.52 -1.31 -11.54
N ASP A 284 -17.48 -2.63 -11.65
CA ASP A 284 -18.36 -3.59 -10.96
C ASP A 284 -17.66 -4.29 -9.79
N ILE A 285 -16.37 -4.03 -9.56
CA ILE A 285 -15.61 -4.58 -8.44
C ILE A 285 -15.64 -3.56 -7.30
N PRO A 286 -16.34 -3.84 -6.18
CA PRO A 286 -16.35 -2.95 -5.02
C PRO A 286 -14.94 -2.68 -4.50
N VAL A 287 -14.69 -1.45 -4.08
CA VAL A 287 -13.46 -1.10 -3.38
C VAL A 287 -13.56 -1.63 -1.95
N GLU A 288 -12.64 -2.53 -1.60
CA GLU A 288 -12.64 -3.18 -0.31
C GLU A 288 -11.99 -2.29 0.75
N GLN A 289 -12.42 -2.43 2.01
CA GLN A 289 -11.83 -1.73 3.16
C GLN A 289 -11.11 -2.73 4.06
N PRO A 290 -10.01 -2.34 4.74
CA PRO A 290 -9.31 -3.22 5.67
C PRO A 290 -10.19 -3.53 6.88
N THR A 291 -10.09 -4.75 7.37
CA THR A 291 -10.79 -5.23 8.58
C THR A 291 -9.83 -5.56 9.72
N THR A 292 -8.54 -5.60 9.45
CA THR A 292 -7.48 -5.93 10.41
C THR A 292 -6.51 -4.77 10.53
N PHE A 293 -6.20 -4.40 11.78
CA PHE A 293 -5.27 -3.31 12.10
C PHE A 293 -4.18 -3.85 13.04
N GLU A 294 -3.02 -3.21 13.01
CA GLU A 294 -1.85 -3.60 13.78
C GLU A 294 -1.34 -2.41 14.60
N LEU A 295 -1.13 -2.64 15.91
CA LEU A 295 -0.41 -1.74 16.79
C LEU A 295 1.02 -2.26 16.95
N ALA A 296 2.01 -1.48 16.49
CA ALA A 296 3.41 -1.78 16.72
C ALA A 296 4.05 -0.74 17.64
N VAL A 297 4.96 -1.19 18.49
CA VAL A 297 5.61 -0.36 19.52
C VAL A 297 7.09 -0.69 19.62
N ASN A 298 7.94 0.33 19.70
CA ASN A 298 9.37 0.17 19.94
C ASN A 298 9.72 0.58 21.37
N LEU A 299 9.96 -0.40 22.23
CA LEU A 299 10.31 -0.18 23.64
C LEU A 299 11.69 0.46 23.80
N ARG A 300 12.63 0.17 22.91
CA ARG A 300 13.96 0.80 22.93
C ARG A 300 13.84 2.30 22.72
N THR A 301 13.04 2.69 21.75
CA THR A 301 12.72 4.10 21.45
C THR A 301 11.96 4.73 22.60
N ALA A 302 10.94 4.07 23.16
CA ALA A 302 10.20 4.57 24.32
C ALA A 302 11.11 4.87 25.49
N ARG A 303 12.00 3.91 25.85
CA ARG A 303 12.99 4.07 26.94
C ARG A 303 13.94 5.25 26.68
N SER A 304 14.42 5.42 25.43
CA SER A 304 15.32 6.53 25.07
C SER A 304 14.67 7.91 25.22
N MET A 305 13.35 7.96 25.05
CA MET A 305 12.54 9.18 25.24
C MET A 305 12.09 9.38 26.69
N GLY A 306 12.36 8.42 27.60
CA GLY A 306 11.91 8.45 28.98
C GLY A 306 10.45 8.10 29.18
N LEU A 307 9.86 7.38 28.23
CA LEU A 307 8.44 6.97 28.27
C LEU A 307 8.32 5.60 28.94
N ALA A 308 7.41 5.50 29.92
CA ALA A 308 7.04 4.25 30.57
C ALA A 308 5.70 3.75 30.01
N LEU A 309 5.74 2.70 29.22
CA LEU A 309 4.55 2.07 28.67
C LEU A 309 4.03 1.03 29.67
N SER A 310 2.72 1.07 29.97
CA SER A 310 2.12 0.13 30.91
C SER A 310 2.08 -1.30 30.35
N PRO A 311 2.18 -2.34 31.19
CA PRO A 311 2.00 -3.73 30.74
C PRO A 311 0.66 -3.97 30.04
N ALA A 312 -0.40 -3.30 30.49
CA ALA A 312 -1.74 -3.38 29.87
C ALA A 312 -1.76 -2.77 28.45
N PHE A 313 -1.01 -1.70 28.22
CA PHE A 313 -0.85 -1.12 26.88
C PHE A 313 -0.09 -2.09 25.97
N LEU A 314 1.04 -2.60 26.43
CA LEU A 314 1.90 -3.50 25.66
C LEU A 314 1.22 -4.84 25.33
N ALA A 315 0.34 -5.34 26.19
CA ALA A 315 -0.41 -6.57 25.93
C ALA A 315 -1.40 -6.47 24.75
N ARG A 316 -1.68 -5.25 24.29
CA ARG A 316 -2.54 -5.00 23.10
C ARG A 316 -1.75 -4.77 21.83
N ALA A 317 -0.43 -4.63 21.94
CA ALA A 317 0.42 -4.45 20.77
C ALA A 317 0.60 -5.80 20.04
N ASP A 318 0.42 -5.77 18.74
CA ASP A 318 0.66 -6.92 17.86
C ASP A 318 2.17 -7.17 17.65
N LEU A 319 2.95 -6.08 17.67
CA LEU A 319 4.41 -6.13 17.57
C LEU A 319 5.04 -5.24 18.64
N VAL A 320 5.94 -5.82 19.41
CA VAL A 320 6.78 -5.10 20.39
C VAL A 320 8.24 -5.35 20.03
N ILE A 321 8.99 -4.27 19.78
CA ILE A 321 10.43 -4.30 19.51
C ILE A 321 11.16 -3.91 20.79
N GLU A 322 12.02 -4.81 21.28
CA GLU A 322 12.78 -4.65 22.52
C GLU A 322 14.20 -4.14 22.31
#